data_aac4293832a46ac5d40b67d2f9beb3e8
#
_entry.id   aac4293832a46ac5d40b67d2f9beb3e8
#
_cell.length_a   1.000
_cell.length_b   1.000
_cell.length_c   1.000
_cell.angle_alpha   90.00
_cell.angle_beta   90.00
_cell.angle_gamma   90.00
#
_symmetry.space_group_name_H-M   'P 1'
#
loop_
_entity.id
_entity.type
_entity.pdbx_description
1 polymer ?
#
loop_
_entity_poly.entity_id
_entity_poly.type
_entity_poly.pdbx_seq_one_letter_code
_entity_poly.pdbx_strand_id
1 'polypeptide(L)'
;MRRAVLPAFLLFGVAPFAAARQPAPQILGLHLGMPYAQARSRLNQIGQFKSEDEGQQVWTLTHDRHYQYAIIGFDRDRQVRYITVLARPDGKPVSYADVGDLAQATRSGGPGNIRYTWRVSAKGGHFEYLVIAKGKDQHYLDRFAVKRLGAENEREDRD
;
A
#
# COMPACT_ATOMS: atom_id res chain seq x y z
N MET A 1 45.92 -54.88 6.57
CA MET A 1 45.80 -53.41 6.66
C MET A 1 44.72 -52.96 5.71
N ARG A 2 43.53 -52.68 6.23
CA ARG A 2 42.37 -52.19 5.44
C ARG A 2 42.18 -50.71 5.72
N ARG A 3 42.38 -49.84 4.71
CA ARG A 3 42.16 -48.40 4.79
C ARG A 3 40.67 -48.12 4.56
N ALA A 4 40.01 -47.60 5.56
CA ALA A 4 38.65 -47.09 5.45
C ALA A 4 38.69 -45.65 4.85
N VAL A 5 38.00 -45.49 3.73
CA VAL A 5 37.75 -44.17 3.08
C VAL A 5 36.40 -43.67 3.60
N LEU A 6 36.41 -42.55 4.33
CA LEU A 6 35.19 -41.84 4.73
C LEU A 6 34.73 -40.92 3.57
N PRO A 7 33.46 -40.96 3.16
CA PRO A 7 32.93 -39.97 2.24
C PRO A 7 32.58 -38.68 3.00
N ALA A 8 33.13 -37.58 2.53
CA ALA A 8 32.76 -36.24 2.98
C ALA A 8 31.42 -35.82 2.37
N PHE A 9 30.37 -35.74 3.20
CA PHE A 9 29.08 -35.16 2.83
C PHE A 9 29.18 -33.64 2.80
N LEU A 10 29.16 -33.04 1.61
CA LEU A 10 28.97 -31.61 1.37
C LEU A 10 27.50 -31.25 1.60
N LEU A 11 27.18 -30.69 2.76
CA LEU A 11 25.90 -30.06 3.05
C LEU A 11 25.79 -28.74 2.28
N PHE A 12 25.12 -28.76 1.14
CA PHE A 12 24.66 -27.54 0.48
C PHE A 12 23.55 -26.91 1.31
N GLY A 13 23.89 -25.88 2.06
CA GLY A 13 22.94 -25.05 2.77
C GLY A 13 22.07 -24.27 1.76
N VAL A 14 20.83 -24.68 1.61
CA VAL A 14 19.82 -23.92 0.86
C VAL A 14 19.45 -22.71 1.73
N ALA A 15 19.98 -21.53 1.40
CA ALA A 15 19.54 -20.29 2.02
C ALA A 15 18.04 -20.10 1.71
N PRO A 16 17.18 -19.83 2.71
CA PRO A 16 15.77 -19.53 2.45
C PRO A 16 15.71 -18.22 1.67
N PHE A 17 15.19 -18.26 0.46
CA PHE A 17 14.81 -17.05 -0.28
C PHE A 17 13.72 -16.35 0.52
N ALA A 18 14.04 -15.24 1.15
CA ALA A 18 13.04 -14.36 1.74
C ALA A 18 12.09 -13.92 0.61
N ALA A 19 10.85 -14.37 0.66
CA ALA A 19 9.83 -13.97 -0.31
C ALA A 19 9.68 -12.45 -0.28
N ALA A 20 9.84 -11.78 -1.43
CA ALA A 20 9.68 -10.35 -1.55
C ALA A 20 8.31 -9.92 -1.01
N ARG A 21 8.30 -8.94 -0.08
CA ARG A 21 7.08 -8.47 0.58
C ARG A 21 6.29 -7.59 -0.38
N GLN A 22 5.18 -8.13 -0.89
CA GLN A 22 4.23 -7.34 -1.68
C GLN A 22 3.37 -6.47 -0.76
N PRO A 23 3.08 -5.19 -1.15
CA PRO A 23 2.16 -4.34 -0.42
C PRO A 23 0.75 -4.93 -0.38
N ALA A 24 0.06 -4.80 0.74
CA ALA A 24 -1.31 -5.27 0.88
C ALA A 24 -2.31 -4.26 0.25
N PRO A 25 -3.47 -4.73 -0.26
CA PRO A 25 -4.53 -3.86 -0.80
C PRO A 25 -5.38 -3.22 0.30
N GLN A 26 -4.74 -2.80 1.40
CA GLN A 26 -5.44 -2.29 2.58
C GLN A 26 -4.64 -1.19 3.29
N ILE A 27 -5.36 -0.24 3.90
CA ILE A 27 -4.84 0.82 4.76
C ILE A 27 -5.82 1.04 5.91
N LEU A 28 -5.35 1.12 7.16
CA LEU A 28 -6.17 1.39 8.36
C LEU A 28 -7.31 0.39 8.62
N GLY A 29 -7.18 -0.83 8.12
CA GLY A 29 -8.23 -1.84 8.16
C GLY A 29 -9.32 -1.66 7.11
N LEU A 30 -9.16 -0.71 6.18
CA LEU A 30 -9.93 -0.56 4.97
C LEU A 30 -9.26 -1.32 3.84
N HIS A 31 -10.00 -1.99 2.97
CA HIS A 31 -9.46 -2.69 1.81
C HIS A 31 -10.26 -2.39 0.54
N LEU A 32 -9.63 -2.56 -0.61
CA LEU A 32 -10.30 -2.44 -1.91
C LEU A 32 -11.45 -3.44 -2.02
N GLY A 33 -12.59 -3.01 -2.57
CA GLY A 33 -13.80 -3.81 -2.66
C GLY A 33 -14.64 -3.90 -1.37
N MET A 34 -14.19 -3.24 -0.26
CA MET A 34 -14.99 -3.19 0.96
C MET A 34 -16.30 -2.45 0.71
N PRO A 35 -17.48 -3.00 1.13
CA PRO A 35 -18.75 -2.31 1.01
C PRO A 35 -18.78 -0.99 1.78
N TYR A 36 -19.48 0.01 1.24
CA TYR A 36 -19.62 1.36 1.80
C TYR A 36 -19.98 1.36 3.30
N ALA A 37 -20.98 0.56 3.68
CA ALA A 37 -21.45 0.51 5.07
C ALA A 37 -20.34 0.03 6.03
N GLN A 38 -19.55 -0.97 5.62
CA GLN A 38 -18.43 -1.48 6.40
C GLN A 38 -17.30 -0.45 6.47
N ALA A 39 -16.96 0.17 5.34
CA ALA A 39 -15.93 1.23 5.30
C ALA A 39 -16.31 2.39 6.21
N ARG A 40 -17.56 2.85 6.16
CA ARG A 40 -18.10 3.90 7.03
C ARG A 40 -18.05 3.53 8.51
N SER A 41 -18.45 2.31 8.85
CA SER A 41 -18.38 1.80 10.22
C SER A 41 -16.93 1.81 10.74
N ARG A 42 -15.98 1.37 9.92
CA ARG A 42 -14.56 1.40 10.27
C ARG A 42 -14.04 2.83 10.43
N LEU A 43 -14.37 3.72 9.52
CA LEU A 43 -13.94 5.12 9.55
C LEU A 43 -14.47 5.87 10.77
N ASN A 44 -15.71 5.63 11.18
CA ASN A 44 -16.29 6.20 12.40
C ASN A 44 -15.53 5.80 13.67
N GLN A 45 -14.86 4.64 13.69
CA GLN A 45 -14.05 4.18 14.83
C GLN A 45 -12.69 4.88 14.92
N ILE A 46 -12.14 5.37 13.80
CA ILE A 46 -10.77 5.87 13.74
C ILE A 46 -10.68 7.37 13.43
N GLY A 47 -11.79 8.03 13.09
CA GLY A 47 -11.78 9.43 12.70
C GLY A 47 -13.15 10.07 12.69
N GLN A 48 -13.16 11.31 12.22
CA GLN A 48 -14.35 12.14 12.06
C GLN A 48 -14.58 12.46 10.59
N PHE A 49 -15.81 12.32 10.13
CA PHE A 49 -16.23 12.69 8.79
C PHE A 49 -16.06 14.19 8.58
N LYS A 50 -15.47 14.59 7.46
CA LYS A 50 -15.22 15.99 7.12
C LYS A 50 -16.09 16.45 5.94
N SER A 51 -16.06 15.74 4.84
CA SER A 51 -16.81 16.09 3.62
C SER A 51 -16.99 14.87 2.71
N GLU A 52 -17.96 14.98 1.80
CA GLU A 52 -18.16 14.06 0.69
C GLU A 52 -18.39 14.86 -0.59
N ASP A 53 -17.73 14.47 -1.67
CA ASP A 53 -17.89 15.05 -2.99
C ASP A 53 -17.68 13.96 -4.05
N GLU A 54 -18.58 13.88 -5.04
CA GLU A 54 -18.52 12.94 -6.17
C GLU A 54 -18.17 11.48 -5.80
N GLY A 55 -18.70 10.97 -4.68
CA GLY A 55 -18.43 9.63 -4.18
C GLY A 55 -17.08 9.46 -3.49
N GLN A 56 -16.41 10.55 -3.20
CA GLN A 56 -15.20 10.61 -2.40
C GLN A 56 -15.48 11.16 -1.02
N GLN A 57 -15.06 10.46 0.02
CA GLN A 57 -15.16 10.93 1.41
C GLN A 57 -13.82 11.32 1.97
N VAL A 58 -13.80 12.42 2.71
CA VAL A 58 -12.64 12.91 3.47
C VAL A 58 -12.90 12.75 4.96
N TRP A 59 -11.96 12.17 5.66
CA TRP A 59 -12.00 11.90 7.09
C TRP A 59 -10.77 12.46 7.79
N THR A 60 -10.95 13.10 8.94
CA THR A 60 -9.85 13.47 9.84
C THR A 60 -9.61 12.34 10.82
N LEU A 61 -8.39 11.81 10.87
CA LEU A 61 -7.99 10.72 11.76
C LEU A 61 -7.57 11.30 13.12
N THR A 62 -8.32 11.02 14.18
CA THR A 62 -8.11 11.66 15.48
C THR A 62 -7.09 10.94 16.36
N HIS A 63 -6.96 9.61 16.21
CA HIS A 63 -6.13 8.77 17.09
C HIS A 63 -5.01 8.03 16.35
N ASP A 64 -4.84 8.27 15.06
CA ASP A 64 -3.76 7.64 14.31
C ASP A 64 -2.44 8.40 14.50
N ARG A 65 -1.36 7.65 14.76
CA ARG A 65 -0.03 8.23 15.02
C ARG A 65 0.73 8.60 13.76
N HIS A 66 0.33 8.05 12.62
CA HIS A 66 1.02 8.18 11.34
C HIS A 66 0.30 9.13 10.40
N TYR A 67 -1.04 9.08 10.38
CA TYR A 67 -1.85 9.74 9.37
C TYR A 67 -2.82 10.75 9.98
N GLN A 68 -2.99 11.87 9.28
CA GLN A 68 -3.91 12.94 9.67
C GLN A 68 -5.25 12.86 8.95
N TYR A 69 -5.22 12.48 7.67
CA TYR A 69 -6.41 12.39 6.82
C TYR A 69 -6.47 11.05 6.11
N ALA A 70 -7.71 10.57 5.90
CA ALA A 70 -8.03 9.49 4.99
C ALA A 70 -9.02 10.00 3.93
N ILE A 71 -8.77 9.67 2.67
CA ILE A 71 -9.61 9.98 1.52
C ILE A 71 -10.01 8.66 0.89
N ILE A 72 -11.31 8.39 0.82
CA ILE A 72 -11.84 7.12 0.35
C ILE A 72 -12.75 7.38 -0.84
N GLY A 73 -12.43 6.77 -1.99
CA GLY A 73 -13.31 6.80 -3.16
C GLY A 73 -14.09 5.50 -3.30
N PHE A 74 -15.34 5.63 -3.72
CA PHE A 74 -16.23 4.51 -3.96
C PHE A 74 -16.57 4.40 -5.45
N ASP A 75 -16.77 3.17 -5.92
CA ASP A 75 -17.28 2.91 -7.26
C ASP A 75 -18.83 3.00 -7.33
N ARG A 76 -19.41 2.71 -8.52
CA ARG A 76 -20.86 2.75 -8.75
C ARG A 76 -21.63 1.72 -7.90
N ASP A 77 -20.95 0.61 -7.55
CA ASP A 77 -21.51 -0.45 -6.69
C ASP A 77 -21.33 -0.15 -5.21
N ARG A 78 -20.89 1.07 -4.87
CA ARG A 78 -20.60 1.53 -3.51
C ARG A 78 -19.58 0.65 -2.79
N GLN A 79 -18.55 0.21 -3.51
CA GLN A 79 -17.40 -0.48 -2.96
C GLN A 79 -16.18 0.45 -2.96
N VAL A 80 -15.28 0.26 -2.02
CA VAL A 80 -14.03 1.03 -1.95
C VAL A 80 -13.19 0.77 -3.20
N ARG A 81 -12.98 1.83 -4.00
CA ARG A 81 -12.17 1.84 -5.22
C ARG A 81 -10.73 2.26 -4.95
N TYR A 82 -10.54 3.24 -4.08
CA TYR A 82 -9.23 3.67 -3.63
C TYR A 82 -9.27 4.19 -2.19
N ILE A 83 -8.11 4.13 -1.57
CA ILE A 83 -7.85 4.63 -0.23
C ILE A 83 -6.57 5.46 -0.32
N THR A 84 -6.61 6.70 0.13
CA THR A 84 -5.44 7.57 0.24
C THR A 84 -5.34 8.08 1.66
N VAL A 85 -4.16 8.02 2.25
CA VAL A 85 -3.88 8.64 3.55
C VAL A 85 -2.77 9.67 3.42
N LEU A 86 -2.86 10.74 4.20
CA LEU A 86 -1.84 11.78 4.29
C LEU A 86 -1.16 11.68 5.65
N ALA A 87 0.17 11.67 5.63
CA ALA A 87 0.97 11.61 6.84
C ALA A 87 0.70 12.83 7.74
N ARG A 88 0.78 12.59 9.04
CA ARG A 88 0.70 13.64 10.05
C ARG A 88 2.06 14.34 10.12
N PRO A 89 2.13 15.68 10.00
CA PRO A 89 3.40 16.42 9.99
C PRO A 89 4.23 16.23 11.28
N ASP A 90 3.55 16.12 12.41
CA ASP A 90 4.10 15.92 13.75
C ASP A 90 3.98 14.48 14.26
N GLY A 91 3.62 13.56 13.37
CA GLY A 91 3.36 12.15 13.67
C GLY A 91 4.60 11.28 13.56
N LYS A 92 4.41 9.99 13.85
CA LYS A 92 5.45 8.99 13.63
C LYS A 92 5.63 8.78 12.12
N PRO A 93 6.83 9.04 11.56
CA PRO A 93 7.05 8.89 10.12
C PRO A 93 6.88 7.45 9.66
N VAL A 94 6.48 7.28 8.40
CA VAL A 94 6.36 5.99 7.72
C VAL A 94 7.39 5.94 6.61
N SER A 95 8.25 4.93 6.60
CA SER A 95 9.25 4.76 5.55
C SER A 95 8.61 4.13 4.30
N TYR A 96 9.21 4.35 3.14
CA TYR A 96 8.77 3.67 1.92
C TYR A 96 8.93 2.14 2.03
N ALA A 97 9.96 1.67 2.75
CA ALA A 97 10.21 0.25 2.97
C ALA A 97 9.15 -0.43 3.87
N ASP A 98 8.46 0.34 4.72
CA ASP A 98 7.34 -0.18 5.52
C ASP A 98 6.12 -0.53 4.65
N VAL A 99 5.99 0.11 3.48
CA VAL A 99 4.91 -0.13 2.53
C VAL A 99 5.14 -1.44 1.76
N GLY A 100 6.34 -1.64 1.24
CA GLY A 100 6.68 -2.82 0.45
C GLY A 100 8.15 -2.90 0.10
N ASP A 101 8.55 -3.98 -0.56
CA ASP A 101 9.91 -4.15 -1.05
C ASP A 101 10.21 -3.13 -2.16
N LEU A 102 11.17 -2.23 -1.90
CA LEU A 102 11.56 -1.17 -2.84
C LEU A 102 12.16 -1.71 -4.14
N ALA A 103 12.76 -2.90 -4.12
CA ALA A 103 13.28 -3.54 -5.32
C ALA A 103 12.17 -3.96 -6.30
N GLN A 104 10.93 -4.10 -5.83
CA GLN A 104 9.75 -4.43 -6.63
C GLN A 104 8.97 -3.17 -7.08
N ALA A 105 9.40 -1.99 -6.64
CA ALA A 105 8.73 -0.73 -6.96
C ALA A 105 9.34 -0.05 -8.19
N THR A 106 8.51 0.61 -8.96
CA THR A 106 8.97 1.62 -9.92
C THR A 106 9.17 2.94 -9.18
N ARG A 107 10.40 3.44 -9.15
CA ARG A 107 10.72 4.76 -8.60
C ARG A 107 10.64 5.81 -9.68
N SER A 108 9.98 6.94 -9.39
CA SER A 108 9.90 8.11 -10.27
C SER A 108 10.00 9.41 -9.47
N GLY A 109 10.15 10.54 -10.17
CA GLY A 109 10.35 11.86 -9.58
C GLY A 109 11.80 12.13 -9.19
N GLY A 110 12.04 13.35 -8.70
CA GLY A 110 13.35 13.87 -8.29
C GLY A 110 13.36 14.34 -6.83
N PRO A 111 14.42 15.07 -6.42
CA PRO A 111 14.48 15.65 -5.08
C PRO A 111 13.23 16.48 -4.75
N GLY A 112 12.65 16.24 -3.60
CA GLY A 112 11.43 16.93 -3.15
C GLY A 112 10.11 16.40 -3.74
N ASN A 113 10.15 15.41 -4.65
CA ASN A 113 8.94 14.76 -5.19
C ASN A 113 9.26 13.30 -5.58
N ILE A 114 9.44 12.45 -4.60
CA ILE A 114 9.77 11.05 -4.78
C ILE A 114 8.48 10.24 -4.77
N ARG A 115 8.35 9.30 -5.73
CA ARG A 115 7.23 8.38 -5.84
C ARG A 115 7.74 6.96 -6.03
N TYR A 116 7.23 6.03 -5.23
CA TYR A 116 7.33 4.59 -5.43
C TYR A 116 5.96 4.03 -5.79
N THR A 117 5.92 3.17 -6.80
CA THR A 117 4.70 2.55 -7.29
C THR A 117 4.90 1.06 -7.43
N TRP A 118 4.03 0.27 -6.83
CA TRP A 118 3.92 -1.18 -6.99
C TRP A 118 2.65 -1.50 -7.77
N ARG A 119 2.78 -2.26 -8.86
CA ARG A 119 1.64 -2.87 -9.54
C ARG A 119 1.50 -4.30 -9.03
N VAL A 120 0.37 -4.63 -8.44
CA VAL A 120 0.15 -5.90 -7.75
C VAL A 120 -1.13 -6.54 -8.21
N SER A 121 -1.08 -7.85 -8.47
CA SER A 121 -2.29 -8.68 -8.68
C SER A 121 -2.80 -9.18 -7.34
N ALA A 122 -4.11 -9.03 -7.09
CA ALA A 122 -4.73 -9.61 -5.90
C ALA A 122 -4.66 -11.14 -5.94
N LYS A 123 -4.52 -11.76 -4.78
CA LYS A 123 -4.59 -13.21 -4.67
C LYS A 123 -5.91 -13.71 -5.24
N GLY A 124 -5.84 -14.67 -6.16
CA GLY A 124 -6.99 -15.17 -6.91
C GLY A 124 -7.23 -14.49 -8.25
N GLY A 125 -6.41 -13.51 -8.67
CA GLY A 125 -6.43 -12.95 -10.02
C GLY A 125 -7.67 -12.09 -10.37
N HIS A 126 -8.48 -11.71 -9.36
CA HIS A 126 -9.75 -11.02 -9.61
C HIS A 126 -9.60 -9.55 -10.01
N PHE A 127 -8.53 -8.89 -9.61
CA PHE A 127 -8.21 -7.52 -10.01
C PHE A 127 -6.74 -7.18 -9.78
N GLU A 128 -6.26 -6.18 -10.50
CA GLU A 128 -4.99 -5.53 -10.23
C GLU A 128 -5.19 -4.24 -9.44
N TYR A 129 -4.17 -3.86 -8.67
CA TYR A 129 -4.17 -2.61 -7.95
C TYR A 129 -2.79 -1.97 -7.95
N LEU A 130 -2.77 -0.65 -7.79
CA LEU A 130 -1.55 0.11 -7.55
C LEU A 130 -1.44 0.44 -6.07
N VAL A 131 -0.22 0.33 -5.57
CA VAL A 131 0.17 0.92 -4.30
C VAL A 131 1.14 2.05 -4.61
N ILE A 132 0.87 3.24 -4.08
CA ILE A 132 1.61 4.45 -4.39
C ILE A 132 2.04 5.09 -3.08
N ALA A 133 3.33 5.28 -2.90
CA ALA A 133 3.91 6.03 -1.81
C ALA A 133 4.63 7.25 -2.36
N LYS A 134 4.27 8.44 -1.89
CA LYS A 134 4.87 9.72 -2.31
C LYS A 134 5.41 10.48 -1.11
N GLY A 135 6.49 11.23 -1.30
CA GLY A 135 7.02 12.13 -0.29
C GLY A 135 8.06 13.07 -0.85
N LYS A 136 8.42 14.05 -0.04
CA LYS A 136 9.47 15.03 -0.33
C LYS A 136 10.84 14.53 0.15
N ASP A 137 10.84 13.76 1.21
CA ASP A 137 12.02 13.17 1.84
C ASP A 137 12.43 11.87 1.14
N GLN A 138 13.73 11.51 1.20
CA GLN A 138 14.26 10.29 0.57
C GLN A 138 13.87 9.00 1.31
N HIS A 139 13.50 9.10 2.58
CA HIS A 139 13.26 7.96 3.45
C HIS A 139 11.79 7.80 3.83
N TYR A 140 11.05 8.93 3.94
CA TYR A 140 9.70 8.96 4.51
C TYR A 140 8.67 9.49 3.51
N LEU A 141 7.50 8.87 3.54
CA LEU A 141 6.36 9.28 2.73
C LEU A 141 5.52 10.36 3.44
N ASP A 142 4.88 11.22 2.65
CA ASP A 142 3.84 12.15 3.11
C ASP A 142 2.44 11.73 2.64
N ARG A 143 2.37 10.83 1.65
CA ARG A 143 1.13 10.27 1.11
C ARG A 143 1.30 8.79 0.79
N PHE A 144 0.30 8.00 1.17
CA PHE A 144 0.20 6.59 0.83
C PHE A 144 -1.18 6.31 0.23
N ALA A 145 -1.23 5.61 -0.90
CA ALA A 145 -2.47 5.29 -1.57
C ALA A 145 -2.49 3.85 -2.08
N VAL A 146 -3.68 3.24 -2.06
CA VAL A 146 -4.01 1.98 -2.72
C VAL A 146 -5.18 2.23 -3.64
N LYS A 147 -5.05 1.90 -4.94
CA LYS A 147 -6.06 2.18 -5.96
C LYS A 147 -6.29 0.92 -6.81
N ARG A 148 -7.55 0.52 -6.96
CA ARG A 148 -7.95 -0.56 -7.89
C ARG A 148 -7.75 -0.09 -9.32
N LEU A 149 -7.12 -0.92 -10.15
CA LEU A 149 -7.07 -0.71 -11.59
C LEU A 149 -8.35 -1.23 -12.23
N GLY A 150 -8.95 -0.45 -13.09
CA GLY A 150 -10.11 -0.81 -13.87
C GLY A 150 -10.02 -0.18 -15.25
N ALA A 151 -10.79 -0.64 -16.22
CA ALA A 151 -10.78 -0.17 -17.59
C ALA A 151 -11.00 1.35 -17.78
N GLU A 152 -11.56 2.03 -16.78
CA GLU A 152 -11.78 3.49 -16.81
C GLU A 152 -10.55 4.31 -16.35
N ASN A 153 -9.61 3.71 -15.61
CA ASN A 153 -8.50 4.45 -14.99
C ASN A 153 -7.23 4.53 -15.86
N GLU A 154 -7.16 3.81 -16.97
CA GLU A 154 -6.00 3.86 -17.86
C GLU A 154 -5.91 5.17 -18.66
N ARG A 155 -6.96 6.01 -18.66
CA ARG A 155 -7.01 7.29 -19.37
C ARG A 155 -6.48 8.47 -18.53
N GLU A 156 -6.68 8.45 -17.20
CA GLU A 156 -6.26 9.56 -16.33
C GLU A 156 -4.75 9.57 -16.00
N ASP A 157 -4.04 8.44 -16.13
CA ASP A 157 -2.60 8.36 -15.83
C ASP A 157 -1.72 8.68 -17.07
N ARG A 158 -2.29 9.09 -18.21
CA ARG A 158 -1.56 9.40 -19.46
C ARG A 158 -1.42 10.89 -19.79
N ASP A 159 -2.04 11.77 -18.99
CA ASP A 159 -1.93 13.23 -19.13
C ASP A 159 -1.01 13.84 -18.00
#